data_65f927b97769c3ade927cc73627c60a7
#
_entry.id   65f927b97769c3ade927cc73627c60a7
#
_cell.length_a   1.000
_cell.length_b   1.000
_cell.length_c   1.000
_cell.angle_alpha   90.00
_cell.angle_beta   90.00
_cell.angle_gamma   90.00
#
_symmetry.space_group_name_H-M   'P 1'
#
loop_
_entity.id
_entity.type
_entity.pdbx_description
1 polymer ?
#
loop_
_entity_poly.entity_id
_entity_poly.type
_entity_poly.pdbx_seq_one_letter_code
_entity_poly.pdbx_strand_id
1 'polypeptide(L)'
;MQLNHIHLKVSNIEKAKDFYKKILGFKVRESLGPFIFLHLGEEHHSLALQEKENTQQNKEDSLGLYHFSLEVNNEKEFKEIIKKLKENKIEYSPVDHIISKVIYFEDPDKNGIEIMLDTRSSKGQEWKGKNLPFYI
;
A
#
# COMPACT_ATOMS: atom_id res chain seq x y z
N MET A 1 10.61 6.08 19.14
CA MET A 1 9.47 6.64 18.35
C MET A 1 9.34 5.80 17.09
N GLN A 2 8.13 5.45 16.69
CA GLN A 2 7.86 4.66 15.48
C GLN A 2 6.51 5.06 14.88
N LEU A 3 6.34 4.85 13.58
CA LEU A 3 5.06 5.06 12.93
C LEU A 3 4.07 3.97 13.41
N ASN A 4 2.88 4.38 13.86
CA ASN A 4 1.87 3.46 14.38
C ASN A 4 0.84 3.10 13.32
N HIS A 5 0.20 4.09 12.71
CA HIS A 5 -0.84 3.86 11.71
C HIS A 5 -0.97 5.01 10.71
N ILE A 6 -1.62 4.70 9.59
CA ILE A 6 -2.06 5.67 8.58
C ILE A 6 -3.59 5.75 8.66
N HIS A 7 -4.16 6.95 8.58
CA HIS A 7 -5.60 7.18 8.56
C HIS A 7 -6.00 7.77 7.21
N LEU A 8 -6.79 7.02 6.44
CA LEU A 8 -7.25 7.41 5.11
C LEU A 8 -8.73 7.80 5.14
N LYS A 9 -9.05 8.88 4.47
CA LYS A 9 -10.42 9.23 4.13
C LYS A 9 -10.77 8.57 2.80
N VAL A 10 -11.89 7.87 2.75
CA VAL A 10 -12.32 7.09 1.59
C VAL A 10 -13.77 7.44 1.24
N SER A 11 -14.13 7.32 -0.04
CA SER A 11 -15.46 7.66 -0.50
C SER A 11 -16.51 6.58 -0.22
N ASN A 12 -16.09 5.32 -0.15
CA ASN A 12 -16.93 4.16 0.13
C ASN A 12 -16.17 3.18 1.01
N ILE A 13 -16.56 3.09 2.26
CA ILE A 13 -15.80 2.34 3.26
C ILE A 13 -15.83 0.82 3.00
N GLU A 14 -16.93 0.28 2.50
CA GLU A 14 -17.03 -1.15 2.18
C GLU A 14 -16.14 -1.51 1.00
N LYS A 15 -16.12 -0.69 -0.03
CA LYS A 15 -15.25 -0.87 -1.19
C LYS A 15 -13.78 -0.76 -0.81
N ALA A 16 -13.41 0.21 0.02
CA ALA A 16 -12.05 0.36 0.52
C ALA A 16 -11.65 -0.84 1.40
N LYS A 17 -12.47 -1.23 2.35
CA LYS A 17 -12.25 -2.40 3.20
C LYS A 17 -11.99 -3.65 2.35
N ASP A 18 -12.83 -3.92 1.37
CA ASP A 18 -12.70 -5.10 0.51
C ASP A 18 -11.40 -5.07 -0.30
N PHE A 19 -11.00 -3.91 -0.80
CA PHE A 19 -9.71 -3.72 -1.48
C PHE A 19 -8.53 -4.08 -0.58
N TYR A 20 -8.44 -3.49 0.60
CA TYR A 20 -7.32 -3.72 1.52
C TYR A 20 -7.27 -5.16 2.05
N LYS A 21 -8.43 -5.77 2.26
CA LYS A 21 -8.51 -7.19 2.64
C LYS A 21 -8.06 -8.11 1.50
N LYS A 22 -8.62 -7.92 0.32
CA LYS A 22 -8.41 -8.81 -0.83
C LYS A 22 -7.01 -8.72 -1.41
N ILE A 23 -6.53 -7.50 -1.61
CA ILE A 23 -5.24 -7.25 -2.26
C ILE A 23 -4.08 -7.39 -1.29
N LEU A 24 -4.18 -6.78 -0.11
CA LEU A 24 -3.07 -6.65 0.83
C LEU A 24 -3.17 -7.54 2.07
N GLY A 25 -4.26 -8.28 2.22
CA GLY A 25 -4.40 -9.24 3.32
C GLY A 25 -4.71 -8.61 4.67
N PHE A 26 -5.15 -7.36 4.72
CA PHE A 26 -5.60 -6.76 5.97
C PHE A 26 -6.80 -7.48 6.55
N LYS A 27 -6.90 -7.47 7.87
CA LYS A 27 -8.04 -8.00 8.62
C LYS A 27 -8.70 -6.88 9.40
N VAL A 28 -10.01 -6.97 9.55
CA VAL A 28 -10.76 -6.01 10.36
C VAL A 28 -10.53 -6.29 11.84
N ARG A 29 -10.06 -5.29 12.56
CA ARG A 29 -9.98 -5.33 14.02
C ARG A 29 -11.28 -4.87 14.64
N GLU A 30 -11.81 -3.76 14.15
CA GLU A 30 -12.97 -3.11 14.73
C GLU A 30 -13.67 -2.23 13.69
N SER A 31 -14.99 -2.15 13.76
CA SER A 31 -15.82 -1.24 12.96
C SER A 31 -16.65 -0.38 13.88
N LEU A 32 -16.64 0.93 13.67
CA LEU A 32 -17.32 1.88 14.55
C LEU A 32 -17.86 3.07 13.74
N GLY A 33 -19.15 3.05 13.42
CA GLY A 33 -19.78 4.09 12.60
C GLY A 33 -19.11 4.24 11.24
N PRO A 34 -18.62 5.45 10.88
CA PRO A 34 -17.93 5.68 9.60
C PRO A 34 -16.47 5.21 9.59
N PHE A 35 -16.01 4.50 10.63
CA PHE A 35 -14.63 4.07 10.78
C PHE A 35 -14.49 2.56 10.70
N ILE A 36 -13.44 2.08 10.04
CA ILE A 36 -12.97 0.69 10.09
C ILE A 36 -11.48 0.70 10.39
N PHE A 37 -11.07 -0.13 11.37
CA PHE A 37 -9.69 -0.28 11.79
C PHE A 37 -9.16 -1.64 11.33
N LEU A 38 -8.06 -1.61 10.58
CA LEU A 38 -7.47 -2.77 9.92
C LEU A 38 -6.07 -3.05 10.46
N HIS A 39 -5.72 -4.33 10.54
CA HIS A 39 -4.41 -4.77 10.99
C HIS A 39 -3.80 -5.83 10.07
N LEU A 40 -2.47 -5.95 10.10
CA LEU A 40 -1.71 -7.00 9.41
C LEU A 40 -1.13 -8.03 10.38
N GLY A 41 -0.81 -7.64 11.60
CA GLY A 41 -0.19 -8.47 12.62
C GLY A 41 -0.85 -8.29 13.99
N GLU A 42 -0.04 -8.21 15.03
CA GLU A 42 -0.49 -8.13 16.43
C GLU A 42 -0.91 -6.72 16.86
N GLU A 43 -0.59 -5.70 16.06
CA GLU A 43 -1.03 -4.33 16.36
C GLU A 43 -2.56 -4.24 16.42
N HIS A 44 -3.09 -3.27 17.18
CA HIS A 44 -4.54 -3.03 17.16
C HIS A 44 -4.98 -2.66 15.75
N HIS A 45 -4.33 -1.69 15.13
CA HIS A 45 -4.50 -1.34 13.72
C HIS A 45 -3.27 -0.59 13.20
N SER A 46 -2.97 -0.77 11.95
CA SER A 46 -1.96 -0.02 11.20
C SER A 46 -2.58 0.81 10.08
N LEU A 47 -3.84 0.58 9.78
CA LEU A 47 -4.62 1.34 8.81
C LEU A 47 -6.01 1.62 9.36
N ALA A 48 -6.39 2.90 9.40
CA ALA A 48 -7.74 3.33 9.70
C ALA A 48 -8.40 3.89 8.45
N LEU A 49 -9.64 3.49 8.19
CA LEU A 49 -10.47 4.02 7.10
C LEU A 49 -11.60 4.83 7.69
N GLN A 50 -11.87 5.99 7.09
CA GLN A 50 -13.00 6.84 7.46
C GLN A 50 -13.77 7.24 6.21
N GLU A 51 -15.07 6.92 6.18
CA GLU A 51 -15.92 7.35 5.06
C GLU A 51 -16.19 8.84 5.08
N LYS A 52 -16.03 9.48 3.93
CA LYS A 52 -16.35 10.88 3.70
C LYS A 52 -17.14 11.03 2.41
N GLU A 53 -18.27 11.72 2.48
CA GLU A 53 -19.07 12.04 1.31
C GLU A 53 -18.54 13.27 0.55
N ASN A 54 -18.76 13.31 -0.76
CA ASN A 54 -18.50 14.47 -1.64
C ASN A 54 -17.10 15.06 -1.51
N THR A 55 -16.09 14.23 -1.41
CA THR A 55 -14.72 14.67 -1.32
C THR A 55 -14.04 14.63 -2.68
N GLN A 56 -13.06 15.52 -2.88
CA GLN A 56 -12.19 15.46 -4.04
C GLN A 56 -11.21 14.31 -3.87
N GLN A 57 -10.99 13.55 -4.94
CA GLN A 57 -9.92 12.56 -4.96
C GLN A 57 -8.55 13.22 -4.89
N ASN A 58 -7.55 12.48 -4.41
CA ASN A 58 -6.16 12.92 -4.48
C ASN A 58 -5.76 13.21 -5.92
N LYS A 59 -5.04 14.31 -6.10
CA LYS A 59 -4.47 14.70 -7.39
C LYS A 59 -2.97 14.50 -7.34
N GLU A 60 -2.38 14.13 -8.48
CA GLU A 60 -0.96 13.84 -8.61
C GLU A 60 -0.06 14.97 -8.07
N ASP A 61 -0.43 16.23 -8.31
CA ASP A 61 0.36 17.41 -7.93
C ASP A 61 -0.11 18.08 -6.65
N SER A 62 -0.98 17.44 -5.86
CA SER A 62 -1.45 18.03 -4.61
C SER A 62 -0.40 17.88 -3.49
N LEU A 63 -0.39 18.84 -2.58
CA LEU A 63 0.38 18.71 -1.34
C LEU A 63 -0.22 17.62 -0.45
N GLY A 64 0.62 16.93 0.30
CA GLY A 64 0.20 15.90 1.24
C GLY A 64 0.91 14.57 1.02
N LEU A 65 0.23 13.48 1.35
CA LEU A 65 0.77 12.14 1.22
C LEU A 65 0.87 11.73 -0.26
N TYR A 66 2.08 11.41 -0.70
CA TYR A 66 2.31 10.84 -2.04
C TYR A 66 1.96 9.36 -2.08
N HIS A 67 2.51 8.59 -1.16
CA HIS A 67 2.16 7.20 -0.92
C HIS A 67 2.54 6.79 0.50
N PHE A 68 2.03 5.66 0.96
CA PHE A 68 2.59 4.94 2.09
C PHE A 68 3.14 3.61 1.60
N SER A 69 4.15 3.09 2.32
CA SER A 69 4.85 1.88 1.92
C SER A 69 4.64 0.75 2.92
N LEU A 70 4.43 -0.45 2.39
CA LEU A 70 4.37 -1.68 3.15
C LEU A 70 5.50 -2.60 2.69
N GLU A 71 6.31 -3.07 3.64
CA GLU A 71 7.39 -4.00 3.37
C GLU A 71 6.89 -5.44 3.46
N VAL A 72 7.18 -6.24 2.45
CA VAL A 72 6.93 -7.69 2.46
C VAL A 72 8.10 -8.44 3.06
N ASN A 73 7.83 -9.60 3.67
CA ASN A 73 8.84 -10.39 4.35
C ASN A 73 9.79 -11.14 3.40
N ASN A 74 9.35 -11.40 2.19
CA ASN A 74 10.12 -12.19 1.22
C ASN A 74 9.58 -12.04 -0.20
N GLU A 75 10.35 -12.56 -1.16
CA GLU A 75 10.02 -12.50 -2.58
C GLU A 75 8.72 -13.24 -2.93
N LYS A 76 8.39 -14.31 -2.22
CA LYS A 76 7.15 -15.06 -2.45
C LYS A 76 5.93 -14.18 -2.18
N GLU A 77 5.92 -13.50 -1.03
CA GLU A 77 4.85 -12.57 -0.66
C GLU A 77 4.73 -11.42 -1.67
N PHE A 78 5.87 -10.87 -2.12
CA PHE A 78 5.91 -9.85 -3.16
C PHE A 78 5.23 -10.32 -4.46
N LYS A 79 5.57 -11.51 -4.93
CA LYS A 79 4.98 -12.10 -6.14
C LYS A 79 3.48 -12.41 -5.98
N GLU A 80 3.04 -12.81 -4.80
CA GLU A 80 1.62 -13.06 -4.50
C GLU A 80 0.79 -11.78 -4.60
N ILE A 81 1.31 -10.66 -4.11
CA ILE A 81 0.63 -9.36 -4.26
C ILE A 81 0.53 -8.97 -5.73
N ILE A 82 1.61 -9.08 -6.49
CA ILE A 82 1.62 -8.80 -7.93
C ILE A 82 0.58 -9.66 -8.67
N LYS A 83 0.50 -10.93 -8.34
CA LYS A 83 -0.50 -11.84 -8.90
C LYS A 83 -1.92 -11.33 -8.63
N LYS A 84 -2.22 -10.93 -7.39
CA LYS A 84 -3.53 -10.38 -7.03
C LYS A 84 -3.86 -9.09 -7.78
N LEU A 85 -2.87 -8.20 -7.96
CA LEU A 85 -3.07 -6.98 -8.76
C LEU A 85 -3.45 -7.31 -10.20
N LYS A 86 -2.73 -8.25 -10.83
CA LYS A 86 -3.02 -8.73 -12.20
C LYS A 86 -4.42 -9.35 -12.31
N GLU A 87 -4.76 -10.25 -11.40
CA GLU A 87 -6.06 -10.93 -11.37
C GLU A 87 -7.23 -9.96 -11.20
N ASN A 88 -7.00 -8.86 -10.50
CA ASN A 88 -8.00 -7.82 -10.28
C ASN A 88 -7.90 -6.65 -11.27
N LYS A 89 -7.03 -6.75 -12.28
CA LYS A 89 -6.83 -5.71 -13.32
C LYS A 89 -6.46 -4.34 -12.74
N ILE A 90 -5.69 -4.34 -11.66
CA ILE A 90 -5.16 -3.12 -11.05
C ILE A 90 -3.81 -2.83 -11.68
N GLU A 91 -3.67 -1.63 -12.25
CA GLU A 91 -2.41 -1.17 -12.83
C GLU A 91 -1.38 -0.93 -11.74
N TYR A 92 -0.12 -1.25 -12.01
CA TYR A 92 1.00 -1.01 -11.12
C TYR A 92 2.27 -0.71 -11.89
N SER A 93 3.20 0.00 -11.27
CA SER A 93 4.50 0.35 -11.83
C SER A 93 5.62 -0.29 -11.03
N PRO A 94 6.38 -1.25 -11.62
CA PRO A 94 7.53 -1.86 -10.94
C PRO A 94 8.80 -1.03 -11.12
N VAL A 95 9.56 -0.84 -10.03
CA VAL A 95 10.84 -0.11 -10.05
C VAL A 95 11.86 -0.83 -9.17
N ASP A 96 13.10 -0.97 -9.67
CA ASP A 96 14.24 -1.46 -8.90
C ASP A 96 15.09 -0.26 -8.46
N HIS A 97 15.11 0.01 -7.17
CA HIS A 97 15.94 1.06 -6.55
C HIS A 97 17.33 0.58 -6.12
N ILE A 98 17.74 -0.62 -6.49
CA ILE A 98 18.95 -1.32 -6.05
C ILE A 98 18.81 -1.82 -4.61
N ILE A 99 18.51 -0.96 -3.66
CA ILE A 99 18.28 -1.31 -2.25
C ILE A 99 16.93 -1.98 -2.00
N SER A 100 16.00 -1.86 -2.95
CA SER A 100 14.67 -2.47 -2.88
C SER A 100 14.08 -2.66 -4.27
N LYS A 101 13.24 -3.67 -4.42
CA LYS A 101 12.30 -3.76 -5.53
C LYS A 101 10.94 -3.31 -5.02
N VAL A 102 10.29 -2.45 -5.78
CA VAL A 102 9.00 -1.87 -5.38
C VAL A 102 7.97 -1.98 -6.49
N ILE A 103 6.71 -1.98 -6.11
CA ILE A 103 5.58 -1.75 -7.01
C ILE A 103 4.73 -0.62 -6.45
N TYR A 104 4.33 0.30 -7.32
CA TYR A 104 3.44 1.41 -7.00
C TYR A 104 2.08 1.17 -7.63
N PHE A 105 1.02 1.38 -6.89
CA PHE A 105 -0.36 1.33 -7.36
C PHE A 105 -1.25 2.21 -6.48
N GLU A 106 -2.53 2.28 -6.80
CA GLU A 106 -3.46 3.14 -6.08
C GLU A 106 -4.64 2.32 -5.54
N ASP A 107 -5.19 2.77 -4.41
CA ASP A 107 -6.47 2.29 -3.93
C ASP A 107 -7.65 2.88 -4.75
N PRO A 108 -8.92 2.49 -4.51
CA PRO A 108 -10.06 3.00 -5.26
C PRO A 108 -10.26 4.52 -5.19
N ASP A 109 -9.73 5.19 -4.19
CA ASP A 109 -9.78 6.64 -4.03
C ASP A 109 -8.48 7.36 -4.44
N LYS A 110 -7.60 6.65 -5.17
CA LYS A 110 -6.31 7.15 -5.65
C LYS A 110 -5.31 7.50 -4.55
N ASN A 111 -5.41 6.84 -3.40
CA ASN A 111 -4.35 6.89 -2.41
C ASN A 111 -3.18 6.02 -2.90
N GLY A 112 -1.99 6.60 -2.95
CA GLY A 112 -0.78 5.92 -3.41
C GLY A 112 -0.32 4.86 -2.41
N ILE A 113 0.05 3.69 -2.93
CA ILE A 113 0.56 2.55 -2.17
C ILE A 113 1.85 2.07 -2.82
N GLU A 114 2.86 1.83 -1.99
CA GLU A 114 4.10 1.15 -2.39
C GLU A 114 4.18 -0.19 -1.65
N ILE A 115 4.47 -1.24 -2.37
CA ILE A 115 4.91 -2.52 -1.76
C ILE A 115 6.40 -2.67 -2.03
N MET A 116 7.15 -2.87 -0.95
CA MET A 116 8.61 -2.90 -0.99
C MET A 116 9.15 -4.27 -0.57
N LEU A 117 10.10 -4.77 -1.35
CA LEU A 117 10.95 -5.90 -1.01
C LEU A 117 12.38 -5.38 -0.80
N ASP A 118 12.88 -5.48 0.42
CA ASP A 118 14.26 -5.07 0.75
C ASP A 118 15.27 -5.99 0.06
N THR A 119 16.20 -5.42 -0.73
CA THR A 119 17.24 -6.16 -1.45
C THR A 119 18.65 -5.78 -1.01
N ARG A 120 18.81 -5.03 0.09
CA ARG A 120 20.11 -4.54 0.57
C ARG A 120 21.08 -5.67 0.87
N SER A 121 20.62 -6.79 1.39
CA SER A 121 21.45 -7.95 1.70
C SER A 121 22.17 -8.55 0.49
N SER A 122 21.59 -8.43 -0.71
CA SER A 122 22.12 -8.99 -1.94
C SER A 122 22.73 -7.94 -2.88
N LYS A 123 22.32 -6.68 -2.80
CA LYS A 123 22.66 -5.64 -3.80
C LYS A 123 23.41 -4.44 -3.21
N GLY A 124 23.61 -4.37 -1.89
CA GLY A 124 24.27 -3.26 -1.23
C GLY A 124 23.33 -2.28 -0.54
N GLN A 125 23.91 -1.27 0.10
CA GLN A 125 23.21 -0.37 1.04
C GLN A 125 22.85 0.99 0.46
N GLU A 126 23.29 1.30 -0.76
CA GLU A 126 23.16 2.63 -1.34
C GLU A 126 22.23 2.65 -2.55
N TRP A 127 21.25 3.51 -2.52
CA TRP A 127 20.34 3.73 -3.64
C TRP A 127 20.95 4.60 -4.74
N LYS A 128 21.59 5.73 -4.37
CA LYS A 128 22.18 6.73 -5.30
C LYS A 128 21.18 7.28 -6.33
N GLY A 129 19.89 7.31 -6.01
CA GLY A 129 18.84 7.83 -6.88
C GLY A 129 18.54 6.98 -8.11
N LYS A 130 19.00 5.74 -8.19
CA LYS A 130 18.77 4.87 -9.35
C LYS A 130 17.36 4.27 -9.34
N ASN A 131 16.71 4.34 -10.49
CA ASN A 131 15.42 3.71 -10.75
C ASN A 131 15.54 2.87 -12.01
N LEU A 132 15.65 1.58 -11.86
CA LEU A 132 15.80 0.64 -12.96
C LEU A 132 14.47 -0.09 -13.21
N PRO A 133 14.13 -0.35 -14.47
CA PRO A 133 12.96 -1.18 -14.75
C PRO A 133 13.24 -2.63 -14.37
N PHE A 134 12.21 -3.35 -13.92
CA PHE A 134 12.25 -4.80 -13.87
C PHE A 134 10.92 -5.37 -14.33
N TYR A 135 10.96 -6.59 -14.85
CA TYR A 135 9.79 -7.26 -15.40
C TYR A 135 9.41 -8.44 -14.51
N ILE A 136 8.12 -8.58 -14.32
CA ILE A 136 7.59 -9.62 -13.46
C ILE A 136 6.59 -10.47 -14.25
#